data_371872bfef10c8ac59a6e42d3e960784
#
_entry.id   371872bfef10c8ac59a6e42d3e960784
#
_cell.length_a   1.000
_cell.length_b   1.000
_cell.length_c   1.000
_cell.angle_alpha   90.00
_cell.angle_beta   90.00
_cell.angle_gamma   90.00
#
_symmetry.space_group_name_H-M   'P 1'
#
loop_
_entity.id
_entity.type
_entity.pdbx_description
1 polymer ?
#
loop_
_entity_poly.entity_id
_entity_poly.type
_entity_poly.pdbx_seq_one_letter_code
_entity_poly.pdbx_strand_id
1 'polypeptide(L)'
;MTQNRTHTCGELRLSDAGKAIKICGWLENLREVGSELAFAVVRDFYGTTQVVAETADMVALLKSINKESTISVEGTVRERDSKNAKLPTGEIEVVPGKIEVLGRCQHNELPFPINRSREADEATRLKYRYLDLRNPAVKNNIILRCQVVAALRQAMTEHGFLEITTPILTASSPEGARDYLVPARNHPGKFYALPQAPQQFKQLLMTSGFDRYFQIAPCFRDEDARADRSPGEFYQLDMEMAFASQDDVFAVLEDVLPPIFAKYGKYDRASSAPFMRIPYTEAMEKYGSDKPDLRIDLTVQDVTGLLGSCGFGPFEGNVVKAVVVSDFHETRKFIDKTLADVEVVSGGKPYWFRLDENGEIVGGIAKFVQPIKESVVSALGLKLSLIHISEPTRLRRIS
;
A
#
# COMPACT_ATOMS: atom_id res chain seq x y z
N MET A 1 22.76 -18.85 -15.86
CA MET A 1 22.89 -17.61 -16.62
C MET A 1 22.73 -17.87 -18.10
N THR A 2 22.41 -16.85 -18.89
CA THR A 2 22.23 -17.00 -20.34
C THR A 2 23.60 -16.94 -21.05
N GLN A 3 23.70 -17.46 -22.29
CA GLN A 3 24.92 -17.34 -23.10
C GLN A 3 25.39 -15.88 -23.34
N ASN A 4 24.46 -14.91 -23.16
CA ASN A 4 24.72 -13.51 -23.47
C ASN A 4 25.27 -12.70 -22.30
N ARG A 5 25.29 -13.22 -21.10
CA ARG A 5 25.93 -12.60 -19.92
C ARG A 5 26.40 -13.65 -18.93
N THR A 6 27.54 -13.41 -18.29
CA THR A 6 28.10 -14.27 -17.25
C THR A 6 27.70 -13.82 -15.86
N HIS A 7 27.47 -12.50 -15.67
CA HIS A 7 27.11 -11.89 -14.39
C HIS A 7 26.01 -10.84 -14.56
N THR A 8 25.30 -10.57 -13.48
CA THR A 8 24.37 -9.44 -13.38
C THR A 8 25.09 -8.18 -12.94
N CYS A 9 24.47 -7.00 -13.18
CA CYS A 9 25.06 -5.73 -12.75
C CYS A 9 25.03 -5.52 -11.22
N GLY A 10 24.30 -6.35 -10.46
CA GLY A 10 24.19 -6.18 -9.03
C GLY A 10 24.99 -7.18 -8.18
N GLU A 11 25.52 -8.25 -8.78
CA GLU A 11 26.13 -9.35 -8.02
C GLU A 11 27.66 -9.27 -7.83
N LEU A 12 28.35 -8.49 -8.64
CA LEU A 12 29.80 -8.37 -8.60
C LEU A 12 30.30 -7.80 -7.25
N ARG A 13 31.36 -8.41 -6.74
CA ARG A 13 32.00 -8.04 -5.46
C ARG A 13 33.52 -8.00 -5.62
N LEU A 14 34.21 -7.54 -4.57
CA LEU A 14 35.69 -7.50 -4.55
C LEU A 14 36.33 -8.89 -4.78
N SER A 15 35.65 -9.95 -4.36
CA SER A 15 36.06 -11.36 -4.62
C SER A 15 36.08 -11.74 -6.10
N ASP A 16 35.51 -10.92 -6.97
CA ASP A 16 35.47 -11.12 -8.41
C ASP A 16 36.58 -10.35 -9.13
N ALA A 17 37.41 -9.59 -8.41
CA ALA A 17 38.53 -8.86 -8.99
C ALA A 17 39.45 -9.81 -9.78
N GLY A 18 39.86 -9.38 -10.96
CA GLY A 18 40.66 -10.18 -11.93
C GLY A 18 39.84 -11.12 -12.81
N LYS A 19 38.57 -11.36 -12.56
CA LYS A 19 37.72 -12.21 -13.41
C LYS A 19 37.32 -11.52 -14.70
N ALA A 20 37.37 -12.25 -15.81
CA ALA A 20 36.76 -11.84 -17.07
C ALA A 20 35.26 -12.10 -17.00
N ILE A 21 34.45 -11.07 -17.28
CA ILE A 21 33.00 -11.11 -17.18
C ILE A 21 32.34 -10.49 -18.41
N LYS A 22 31.07 -10.82 -18.58
CA LYS A 22 30.17 -10.17 -19.54
C LYS A 22 28.88 -9.77 -18.84
N ILE A 23 28.57 -8.46 -18.85
CA ILE A 23 27.32 -7.90 -18.34
C ILE A 23 26.53 -7.25 -19.47
N CYS A 24 25.19 -7.23 -19.33
CA CYS A 24 24.29 -6.53 -20.23
C CYS A 24 23.31 -5.68 -19.44
N GLY A 25 23.04 -4.48 -19.89
CA GLY A 25 22.12 -3.57 -19.19
C GLY A 25 21.90 -2.27 -19.95
N TRP A 26 21.22 -1.35 -19.31
CA TRP A 26 20.97 0.00 -19.81
C TRP A 26 22.06 0.95 -19.34
N LEU A 27 22.52 1.82 -20.25
CA LEU A 27 23.40 2.94 -19.91
C LEU A 27 22.62 3.98 -19.08
N GLU A 28 22.73 3.90 -17.75
CA GLU A 28 22.00 4.79 -16.85
C GLU A 28 22.62 6.18 -16.81
N ASN A 29 23.94 6.25 -16.74
CA ASN A 29 24.65 7.51 -16.68
C ASN A 29 26.05 7.40 -17.32
N LEU A 30 26.52 8.50 -17.86
CA LEU A 30 27.87 8.67 -18.38
C LEU A 30 28.48 9.93 -17.77
N ARG A 31 29.67 9.80 -17.17
CA ARG A 31 30.48 10.91 -16.69
C ARG A 31 31.80 10.91 -17.42
N GLU A 32 32.03 11.92 -18.24
CA GLU A 32 33.25 12.15 -18.97
C GLU A 32 34.30 12.84 -18.08
N VAL A 33 35.57 12.46 -18.20
CA VAL A 33 36.68 13.07 -17.50
C VAL A 33 37.72 13.60 -18.51
N GLY A 34 37.56 13.26 -19.77
CA GLY A 34 38.44 13.67 -20.86
C GLY A 34 38.11 12.96 -22.17
N SER A 35 39.01 13.03 -23.13
CA SER A 35 38.83 12.35 -24.42
C SER A 35 39.05 10.83 -24.34
N GLU A 36 39.79 10.35 -23.35
CA GLU A 36 40.19 8.95 -23.21
C GLU A 36 39.70 8.28 -21.95
N LEU A 37 38.97 8.99 -21.09
CA LEU A 37 38.44 8.46 -19.84
C LEU A 37 36.99 8.85 -19.62
N ALA A 38 36.13 7.84 -19.42
CA ALA A 38 34.75 8.03 -19.04
C ALA A 38 34.27 6.91 -18.08
N PHE A 39 33.37 7.29 -17.17
CA PHE A 39 32.71 6.39 -16.24
C PHE A 39 31.27 6.22 -16.67
N ALA A 40 30.91 5.02 -17.06
CA ALA A 40 29.54 4.63 -17.39
C ALA A 40 28.92 3.80 -16.27
N VAL A 41 27.68 4.08 -15.92
CA VAL A 41 26.89 3.24 -15.03
C VAL A 41 25.96 2.38 -15.88
N VAL A 42 26.14 1.07 -15.79
CA VAL A 42 25.28 0.08 -16.44
C VAL A 42 24.34 -0.52 -15.43
N ARG A 43 23.04 -0.51 -15.72
CA ARG A 43 21.99 -1.01 -14.86
C ARG A 43 21.25 -2.17 -15.50
N ASP A 44 20.95 -3.20 -14.70
CA ASP A 44 20.01 -4.25 -15.05
C ASP A 44 18.89 -4.39 -13.99
N PHE A 45 18.19 -5.52 -14.01
CA PHE A 45 17.15 -5.80 -13.00
C PHE A 45 17.74 -5.90 -11.58
N TYR A 46 18.96 -6.41 -11.44
CA TYR A 46 19.58 -6.76 -10.15
C TYR A 46 20.36 -5.62 -9.51
N GLY A 47 20.77 -4.62 -10.28
CA GLY A 47 21.52 -3.49 -9.76
C GLY A 47 22.28 -2.70 -10.81
N THR A 48 23.36 -2.07 -10.36
CA THR A 48 24.22 -1.22 -11.19
C THR A 48 25.68 -1.62 -11.04
N THR A 49 26.46 -1.43 -12.09
CA THR A 49 27.93 -1.60 -12.08
C THR A 49 28.57 -0.43 -12.82
N GLN A 50 29.68 0.08 -12.27
CA GLN A 50 30.51 1.07 -12.95
C GLN A 50 31.39 0.38 -13.97
N VAL A 51 31.43 0.94 -15.18
CA VAL A 51 32.31 0.57 -16.28
C VAL A 51 33.22 1.76 -16.54
N VAL A 52 34.52 1.51 -16.65
CA VAL A 52 35.53 2.56 -16.88
C VAL A 52 36.12 2.41 -18.27
N ALA A 53 35.66 3.25 -19.19
CA ALA A 53 36.22 3.31 -20.55
C ALA A 53 37.53 4.11 -20.53
N GLU A 54 38.64 3.46 -20.90
CA GLU A 54 40.00 3.99 -20.82
C GLU A 54 40.64 4.16 -22.23
N THR A 55 39.81 4.21 -23.28
CA THR A 55 40.26 4.46 -24.66
C THR A 55 39.35 5.47 -25.33
N ALA A 56 39.94 6.29 -26.24
CA ALA A 56 39.21 7.29 -27.01
C ALA A 56 38.02 6.70 -27.78
N ASP A 57 38.18 5.52 -28.39
CA ASP A 57 37.15 4.84 -29.19
C ASP A 57 35.96 4.42 -28.31
N MET A 58 36.21 3.87 -27.11
CA MET A 58 35.15 3.46 -26.19
C MET A 58 34.41 4.67 -25.63
N VAL A 59 35.14 5.74 -25.30
CA VAL A 59 34.55 7.02 -24.85
C VAL A 59 33.69 7.61 -25.97
N ALA A 60 34.17 7.65 -27.22
CA ALA A 60 33.43 8.14 -28.37
C ALA A 60 32.16 7.30 -28.63
N LEU A 61 32.26 5.96 -28.51
CA LEU A 61 31.11 5.06 -28.63
C LEU A 61 30.05 5.38 -27.59
N LEU A 62 30.42 5.47 -26.31
CA LEU A 62 29.47 5.77 -25.21
C LEU A 62 28.85 7.15 -25.36
N LYS A 63 29.58 8.14 -25.86
CA LYS A 63 29.05 9.49 -26.16
C LYS A 63 28.08 9.51 -27.33
N SER A 64 28.24 8.59 -28.28
CA SER A 64 27.38 8.49 -29.48
C SER A 64 26.01 7.90 -29.22
N ILE A 65 25.73 7.43 -28.01
CA ILE A 65 24.47 6.80 -27.63
C ILE A 65 23.78 7.54 -26.48
N ASN A 66 22.47 7.55 -26.51
CA ASN A 66 21.67 8.18 -25.47
C ASN A 66 21.62 7.31 -24.20
N LYS A 67 21.34 7.94 -23.05
CA LYS A 67 20.97 7.23 -21.82
C LYS A 67 19.82 6.27 -22.13
N GLU A 68 19.77 5.18 -21.37
CA GLU A 68 18.81 4.09 -21.55
C GLU A 68 18.99 3.28 -22.86
N SER A 69 20.08 3.51 -23.62
CA SER A 69 20.53 2.55 -24.61
C SER A 69 20.95 1.25 -23.95
N THR A 70 20.70 0.12 -24.59
CA THR A 70 21.08 -1.20 -24.09
C THR A 70 22.47 -1.57 -24.62
N ILE A 71 23.40 -1.91 -23.73
CA ILE A 71 24.77 -2.27 -24.08
C ILE A 71 25.18 -3.60 -23.45
N SER A 72 26.11 -4.27 -24.10
CA SER A 72 26.86 -5.41 -23.60
C SER A 72 28.31 -4.98 -23.35
N VAL A 73 28.85 -5.35 -22.22
CA VAL A 73 30.23 -5.05 -21.82
C VAL A 73 30.93 -6.35 -21.47
N GLU A 74 31.98 -6.68 -22.22
CA GLU A 74 32.93 -7.74 -21.90
C GLU A 74 34.19 -7.08 -21.35
N GLY A 75 34.64 -7.50 -20.17
CA GLY A 75 35.77 -6.86 -19.50
C GLY A 75 36.23 -7.59 -18.27
N THR A 76 37.18 -6.97 -17.56
CA THR A 76 37.76 -7.52 -16.34
C THR A 76 37.31 -6.71 -15.15
N VAL A 77 36.92 -7.39 -14.07
CA VAL A 77 36.58 -6.74 -12.79
C VAL A 77 37.86 -6.24 -12.15
N ARG A 78 37.84 -4.99 -11.72
CA ARG A 78 38.97 -4.32 -10.99
C ARG A 78 38.44 -3.72 -9.70
N GLU A 79 39.26 -3.69 -8.67
CA GLU A 79 39.01 -2.91 -7.45
C GLU A 79 39.00 -1.42 -7.79
N ARG A 80 38.09 -0.64 -7.22
CA ARG A 80 38.01 0.81 -7.44
C ARG A 80 38.99 1.54 -6.53
N ASP A 81 39.68 2.53 -7.08
CA ASP A 81 40.51 3.46 -6.30
C ASP A 81 39.64 4.29 -5.33
N SER A 82 38.49 4.74 -5.78
CA SER A 82 37.53 5.48 -4.95
C SER A 82 36.27 4.66 -4.71
N LYS A 83 36.21 4.01 -3.53
CA LYS A 83 35.06 3.14 -3.15
C LYS A 83 33.82 3.94 -2.82
N ASN A 84 32.66 3.40 -3.15
CA ASN A 84 31.36 3.97 -2.84
C ASN A 84 30.55 3.01 -1.95
N ALA A 85 30.59 3.22 -0.65
CA ALA A 85 29.88 2.39 0.34
C ALA A 85 28.34 2.40 0.21
N LYS A 86 27.77 3.32 -0.60
CA LYS A 86 26.31 3.39 -0.81
C LYS A 86 25.80 2.38 -1.84
N LEU A 87 26.69 1.72 -2.59
CA LEU A 87 26.33 0.76 -3.61
C LEU A 87 26.89 -0.62 -3.27
N PRO A 88 26.12 -1.70 -3.45
CA PRO A 88 26.61 -3.07 -3.23
C PRO A 88 27.84 -3.43 -4.07
N THR A 89 27.96 -2.84 -5.28
CA THR A 89 29.06 -3.00 -6.23
C THR A 89 30.08 -1.86 -6.13
N GLY A 90 30.02 -1.04 -5.10
CA GLY A 90 30.78 0.20 -4.98
C GLY A 90 32.27 0.01 -4.73
N GLU A 91 32.74 -1.20 -4.46
CA GLU A 91 34.16 -1.52 -4.29
C GLU A 91 34.85 -1.93 -5.59
N ILE A 92 34.06 -2.22 -6.64
CA ILE A 92 34.57 -2.72 -7.91
C ILE A 92 34.14 -1.85 -9.10
N GLU A 93 34.84 -1.99 -10.18
CA GLU A 93 34.50 -1.47 -11.50
C GLU A 93 34.88 -2.49 -12.57
N VAL A 94 34.33 -2.34 -13.77
CA VAL A 94 34.67 -3.18 -14.91
C VAL A 94 35.47 -2.37 -15.89
N VAL A 95 36.67 -2.85 -16.23
CA VAL A 95 37.49 -2.33 -17.32
C VAL A 95 37.10 -3.09 -18.59
N PRO A 96 36.44 -2.44 -19.56
CA PRO A 96 35.96 -3.11 -20.75
C PRO A 96 37.10 -3.44 -21.73
N GLY A 97 37.13 -4.66 -22.25
CA GLY A 97 37.86 -5.02 -23.46
C GLY A 97 37.01 -4.82 -24.71
N LYS A 98 35.66 -4.93 -24.57
CA LYS A 98 34.70 -4.71 -25.65
C LYS A 98 33.40 -4.14 -25.12
N ILE A 99 32.87 -3.13 -25.83
CA ILE A 99 31.52 -2.60 -25.61
C ILE A 99 30.74 -2.75 -26.90
N GLU A 100 29.53 -3.34 -26.84
CA GLU A 100 28.64 -3.53 -27.94
C GLU A 100 27.29 -2.87 -27.66
N VAL A 101 26.79 -2.09 -28.62
CA VAL A 101 25.47 -1.45 -28.51
C VAL A 101 24.42 -2.43 -29.04
N LEU A 102 23.63 -2.99 -28.15
CA LEU A 102 22.55 -3.93 -28.45
C LEU A 102 21.29 -3.25 -28.97
N GLY A 103 21.02 -2.03 -28.44
CA GLY A 103 19.88 -1.23 -28.87
C GLY A 103 20.04 0.22 -28.46
N ARG A 104 19.86 1.13 -29.43
CA ARG A 104 19.97 2.57 -29.22
C ARG A 104 18.66 3.16 -28.71
N CYS A 105 18.70 3.93 -27.65
CA CYS A 105 17.61 4.82 -27.29
C CYS A 105 17.52 5.95 -28.32
N GLN A 106 16.36 6.12 -28.94
CA GLN A 106 16.16 7.09 -30.02
C GLN A 106 15.95 8.52 -29.50
N HIS A 107 15.69 8.68 -28.19
CA HIS A 107 15.35 9.95 -27.59
C HIS A 107 16.50 10.46 -26.70
N ASN A 108 16.92 11.70 -26.94
CA ASN A 108 17.93 12.37 -26.12
C ASN A 108 17.38 12.71 -24.73
N GLU A 109 16.09 13.03 -24.65
CA GLU A 109 15.39 13.35 -23.42
C GLU A 109 14.30 12.33 -23.14
N LEU A 110 14.27 11.87 -21.89
CA LEU A 110 13.22 10.98 -21.40
C LEU A 110 12.06 11.82 -20.85
N PRO A 111 10.83 11.28 -20.85
CA PRO A 111 9.66 12.00 -20.31
C PRO A 111 9.81 12.35 -18.82
N PHE A 112 10.68 11.64 -18.11
CA PHE A 112 11.11 11.91 -16.73
C PHE A 112 12.44 11.20 -16.44
N PRO A 113 13.24 11.70 -15.49
CA PRO A 113 14.41 10.97 -14.98
C PRO A 113 13.96 9.68 -14.27
N ILE A 114 14.55 8.54 -14.61
CA ILE A 114 14.14 7.22 -14.10
C ILE A 114 14.10 7.19 -12.55
N ASN A 115 15.14 7.67 -11.90
CA ASN A 115 15.25 7.69 -10.43
C ASN A 115 14.28 8.66 -9.74
N ARG A 116 13.67 9.58 -10.49
CA ARG A 116 12.70 10.57 -10.01
C ARG A 116 11.33 10.41 -10.68
N SER A 117 11.04 9.28 -11.30
CA SER A 117 9.77 9.04 -12.01
C SER A 117 8.54 9.27 -11.13
N ARG A 118 8.64 9.07 -9.82
CA ARG A 118 7.55 9.30 -8.87
C ARG A 118 7.14 10.76 -8.69
N GLU A 119 7.98 11.70 -9.14
CA GLU A 119 7.70 13.14 -9.12
C GLU A 119 6.94 13.60 -10.37
N ALA A 120 6.89 12.78 -11.42
CA ALA A 120 6.10 13.05 -12.61
C ALA A 120 4.61 12.79 -12.38
N ASP A 121 3.77 13.44 -13.16
CA ASP A 121 2.32 13.22 -13.13
C ASP A 121 1.94 11.78 -13.47
N GLU A 122 0.82 11.33 -12.93
CA GLU A 122 0.37 9.94 -13.06
C GLU A 122 0.11 9.54 -14.52
N ALA A 123 -0.49 10.42 -15.31
CA ALA A 123 -0.81 10.13 -16.71
C ALA A 123 0.47 9.89 -17.53
N THR A 124 1.50 10.68 -17.31
CA THR A 124 2.82 10.50 -17.95
C THR A 124 3.48 9.21 -17.50
N ARG A 125 3.43 8.88 -16.20
CA ARG A 125 3.97 7.63 -15.66
C ARG A 125 3.26 6.39 -16.22
N LEU A 126 1.95 6.45 -16.36
CA LEU A 126 1.16 5.35 -16.95
C LEU A 126 1.43 5.21 -18.44
N LYS A 127 1.53 6.31 -19.18
CA LYS A 127 1.88 6.31 -20.61
C LYS A 127 3.25 5.66 -20.87
N TYR A 128 4.22 5.97 -20.03
CA TYR A 128 5.59 5.45 -20.12
C TYR A 128 5.90 4.45 -19.00
N ARG A 129 4.94 3.57 -18.67
CA ARG A 129 5.02 2.66 -17.54
C ARG A 129 6.27 1.78 -17.53
N TYR A 130 6.75 1.37 -18.70
CA TYR A 130 7.97 0.59 -18.85
C TYR A 130 9.23 1.35 -18.39
N LEU A 131 9.26 2.68 -18.47
CA LEU A 131 10.32 3.51 -17.89
C LEU A 131 10.13 3.69 -16.38
N ASP A 132 8.91 3.97 -15.94
CA ASP A 132 8.58 4.13 -14.53
C ASP A 132 8.92 2.86 -13.72
N LEU A 133 8.71 1.68 -14.28
CA LEU A 133 9.09 0.39 -13.67
C LEU A 133 10.61 0.16 -13.57
N ARG A 134 11.44 0.95 -14.23
CA ARG A 134 12.90 0.94 -14.04
C ARG A 134 13.33 1.64 -12.74
N ASN A 135 12.49 2.51 -12.18
CA ASN A 135 12.72 3.13 -10.87
C ASN A 135 12.72 2.05 -9.77
N PRO A 136 13.80 1.93 -8.96
CA PRO A 136 13.90 0.89 -7.95
C PRO A 136 12.74 0.88 -6.95
N ALA A 137 12.26 2.06 -6.52
CA ALA A 137 11.15 2.16 -5.58
C ALA A 137 9.82 1.65 -6.18
N VAL A 138 9.59 1.89 -7.47
CA VAL A 138 8.39 1.40 -8.17
C VAL A 138 8.51 -0.10 -8.45
N LYS A 139 9.67 -0.55 -8.94
CA LYS A 139 9.97 -1.95 -9.19
C LYS A 139 9.82 -2.80 -7.93
N ASN A 140 10.34 -2.33 -6.80
CA ASN A 140 10.29 -3.06 -5.53
C ASN A 140 8.86 -3.33 -5.07
N ASN A 141 7.88 -2.45 -5.37
CA ASN A 141 6.48 -2.72 -5.06
C ASN A 141 5.94 -3.94 -5.85
N ILE A 142 6.35 -4.09 -7.10
CA ILE A 142 5.96 -5.28 -7.90
C ILE A 142 6.63 -6.54 -7.36
N ILE A 143 7.92 -6.46 -7.03
CA ILE A 143 8.66 -7.59 -6.43
C ILE A 143 8.02 -8.00 -5.09
N LEU A 144 7.73 -7.03 -4.23
CA LEU A 144 7.05 -7.28 -2.95
C LEU A 144 5.71 -7.98 -3.16
N ARG A 145 4.88 -7.50 -4.10
CA ARG A 145 3.61 -8.14 -4.43
C ARG A 145 3.80 -9.59 -4.86
N CYS A 146 4.78 -9.87 -5.72
CA CYS A 146 5.08 -11.24 -6.17
C CYS A 146 5.51 -12.14 -4.99
N GLN A 147 6.34 -11.62 -4.09
CA GLN A 147 6.80 -12.35 -2.91
C GLN A 147 5.66 -12.63 -1.92
N VAL A 148 4.79 -11.65 -1.66
CA VAL A 148 3.62 -11.81 -0.79
C VAL A 148 2.66 -12.84 -1.37
N VAL A 149 2.35 -12.78 -2.68
CA VAL A 149 1.48 -13.76 -3.34
C VAL A 149 2.07 -15.18 -3.29
N ALA A 150 3.38 -15.32 -3.50
CA ALA A 150 4.05 -16.62 -3.39
C ALA A 150 3.98 -17.18 -1.97
N ALA A 151 4.18 -16.34 -0.95
CA ALA A 151 4.09 -16.73 0.45
C ALA A 151 2.65 -17.13 0.85
N LEU A 152 1.64 -16.39 0.38
CA LEU A 152 0.23 -16.74 0.57
C LEU A 152 -0.10 -18.11 -0.03
N ARG A 153 0.33 -18.37 -1.27
CA ARG A 153 0.13 -19.68 -1.91
C ARG A 153 0.77 -20.81 -1.12
N GLN A 154 2.00 -20.62 -0.69
CA GLN A 154 2.71 -21.61 0.10
C GLN A 154 1.95 -21.90 1.40
N ALA A 155 1.61 -20.87 2.17
CA ALA A 155 0.89 -21.01 3.44
C ALA A 155 -0.46 -21.71 3.26
N MET A 156 -1.25 -21.32 2.26
CA MET A 156 -2.55 -21.96 1.98
C MET A 156 -2.38 -23.46 1.62
N THR A 157 -1.37 -23.78 0.81
CA THR A 157 -1.07 -25.17 0.43
C THR A 157 -0.64 -26.01 1.66
N GLU A 158 0.17 -25.46 2.55
CA GLU A 158 0.59 -26.09 3.80
C GLU A 158 -0.59 -26.36 4.75
N HIS A 159 -1.65 -25.52 4.67
CA HIS A 159 -2.92 -25.75 5.38
C HIS A 159 -3.90 -26.68 4.64
N GLY A 160 -3.45 -27.37 3.60
CA GLY A 160 -4.22 -28.37 2.86
C GLY A 160 -5.24 -27.81 1.89
N PHE A 161 -5.14 -26.53 1.51
CA PHE A 161 -5.98 -25.96 0.49
C PHE A 161 -5.46 -26.26 -0.92
N LEU A 162 -6.37 -26.49 -1.86
CA LEU A 162 -6.08 -26.62 -3.29
C LEU A 162 -6.32 -25.29 -4.00
N GLU A 163 -5.34 -24.83 -4.77
CA GLU A 163 -5.51 -23.67 -5.64
C GLU A 163 -6.28 -24.09 -6.90
N ILE A 164 -7.50 -23.61 -7.06
CA ILE A 164 -8.35 -23.94 -8.20
C ILE A 164 -8.72 -22.64 -8.92
N THR A 165 -8.33 -22.51 -10.17
CA THR A 165 -8.65 -21.38 -11.04
C THR A 165 -10.07 -21.51 -11.57
N THR A 166 -10.86 -20.45 -11.43
CA THR A 166 -12.24 -20.36 -11.90
C THR A 166 -12.34 -19.55 -13.19
N PRO A 167 -13.41 -19.76 -14.01
CA PRO A 167 -13.63 -18.99 -15.22
C PRO A 167 -13.74 -17.47 -15.00
N ILE A 168 -13.15 -16.69 -15.91
CA ILE A 168 -13.24 -15.22 -15.91
C ILE A 168 -14.37 -14.71 -16.79
N LEU A 169 -14.64 -15.35 -17.94
CA LEU A 169 -15.82 -15.07 -18.74
C LEU A 169 -16.99 -15.89 -18.20
N THR A 170 -17.89 -15.25 -17.45
CA THR A 170 -18.98 -15.91 -16.75
C THR A 170 -20.32 -15.20 -16.99
N ALA A 171 -21.36 -15.65 -16.34
CA ALA A 171 -22.64 -14.95 -16.29
C ALA A 171 -22.59 -13.87 -15.20
N SER A 172 -23.49 -12.89 -15.30
CA SER A 172 -23.69 -11.89 -14.25
C SER A 172 -24.02 -12.57 -12.91
N SER A 173 -23.43 -12.06 -11.85
CA SER A 173 -23.64 -12.53 -10.47
C SER A 173 -24.21 -11.41 -9.60
N PRO A 174 -25.26 -11.65 -8.80
CA PRO A 174 -25.91 -10.60 -7.99
C PRO A 174 -25.11 -10.29 -6.70
N GLU A 175 -23.84 -9.92 -6.81
CA GLU A 175 -22.96 -9.64 -5.65
C GLU A 175 -22.99 -8.18 -5.18
N GLY A 176 -23.85 -7.33 -5.77
CA GLY A 176 -24.10 -5.98 -5.29
C GLY A 176 -23.32 -4.87 -5.98
N ALA A 177 -22.26 -5.16 -6.72
CA ALA A 177 -21.56 -4.21 -7.59
C ALA A 177 -22.11 -4.26 -9.03
N ARG A 178 -21.72 -3.29 -9.87
CA ARG A 178 -21.97 -3.35 -11.30
C ARG A 178 -20.96 -4.24 -11.99
N ASP A 179 -21.43 -5.03 -12.97
CA ASP A 179 -20.58 -5.93 -13.75
C ASP A 179 -19.88 -5.18 -14.90
N TYR A 180 -18.63 -5.53 -15.17
CA TYR A 180 -18.02 -5.28 -16.48
C TYR A 180 -18.57 -6.30 -17.48
N LEU A 181 -19.14 -5.83 -18.59
CA LEU A 181 -19.77 -6.67 -19.59
C LEU A 181 -18.89 -6.84 -20.84
N VAL A 182 -18.80 -8.08 -21.32
CA VAL A 182 -18.08 -8.43 -22.55
C VAL A 182 -19.09 -8.92 -23.59
N PRO A 183 -19.26 -8.26 -24.74
CA PRO A 183 -20.20 -8.69 -25.78
C PRO A 183 -19.86 -10.09 -26.29
N ALA A 184 -20.86 -10.97 -26.39
CA ALA A 184 -20.71 -12.31 -26.91
C ALA A 184 -20.84 -12.32 -28.45
N ARG A 185 -19.71 -12.43 -29.16
CA ARG A 185 -19.69 -12.39 -30.64
C ARG A 185 -20.60 -13.43 -31.27
N ASN A 186 -20.61 -14.66 -30.73
CA ASN A 186 -21.39 -15.78 -31.28
C ASN A 186 -22.87 -15.78 -30.86
N HIS A 187 -23.26 -14.85 -29.97
CA HIS A 187 -24.63 -14.75 -29.48
C HIS A 187 -25.05 -13.27 -29.46
N PRO A 188 -25.49 -12.71 -30.60
CA PRO A 188 -25.91 -11.31 -30.69
C PRO A 188 -26.92 -10.93 -29.60
N GLY A 189 -26.73 -9.80 -28.94
CA GLY A 189 -27.58 -9.31 -27.83
C GLY A 189 -27.29 -9.96 -26.48
N LYS A 190 -26.33 -10.91 -26.38
CA LYS A 190 -25.90 -11.50 -25.12
C LYS A 190 -24.49 -11.01 -24.71
N PHE A 191 -24.22 -11.07 -23.41
CA PHE A 191 -22.96 -10.63 -22.81
C PHE A 191 -22.44 -11.68 -21.84
N TYR A 192 -21.13 -11.78 -21.75
CA TYR A 192 -20.45 -12.32 -20.57
C TYR A 192 -20.26 -11.20 -19.54
N ALA A 193 -20.17 -11.56 -18.29
CA ALA A 193 -19.72 -10.67 -17.22
C ALA A 193 -18.33 -11.08 -16.73
N LEU A 194 -17.50 -10.11 -16.30
CA LEU A 194 -16.30 -10.39 -15.55
C LEU A 194 -16.67 -10.61 -14.07
N PRO A 195 -16.03 -11.56 -13.35
CA PRO A 195 -16.46 -11.97 -12.02
C PRO A 195 -16.20 -10.86 -10.99
N GLN A 196 -17.18 -10.53 -10.19
CA GLN A 196 -17.00 -9.66 -9.03
C GLN A 196 -16.26 -10.38 -7.89
N ALA A 197 -16.46 -11.69 -7.77
CA ALA A 197 -15.76 -12.66 -6.96
C ALA A 197 -16.11 -14.07 -7.47
N PRO A 198 -15.35 -15.14 -7.17
CA PRO A 198 -15.65 -16.49 -7.62
C PRO A 198 -16.70 -17.20 -6.74
N GLN A 199 -17.65 -16.47 -6.16
CA GLN A 199 -18.58 -16.96 -5.13
C GLN A 199 -19.37 -18.20 -5.54
N GLN A 200 -19.97 -18.20 -6.72
CA GLN A 200 -20.77 -19.32 -7.17
C GLN A 200 -19.91 -20.57 -7.44
N PHE A 201 -18.73 -20.37 -8.02
CA PHE A 201 -17.82 -21.47 -8.33
C PHE A 201 -17.26 -22.15 -7.08
N LYS A 202 -16.86 -21.39 -6.06
CA LYS A 202 -16.34 -21.98 -4.83
C LYS A 202 -17.41 -22.74 -4.07
N GLN A 203 -18.67 -22.28 -4.06
CA GLN A 203 -19.79 -23.04 -3.49
C GLN A 203 -20.06 -24.34 -4.25
N LEU A 204 -19.98 -24.31 -5.59
CA LEU A 204 -20.10 -25.52 -6.41
C LEU A 204 -18.97 -26.50 -6.14
N LEU A 205 -17.75 -26.04 -5.90
CA LEU A 205 -16.63 -26.89 -5.52
C LEU A 205 -16.90 -27.58 -4.19
N MET A 206 -17.40 -26.87 -3.18
CA MET A 206 -17.77 -27.48 -1.88
C MET A 206 -18.84 -28.56 -2.06
N THR A 207 -19.90 -28.28 -2.82
CA THR A 207 -20.96 -29.27 -3.09
C THR A 207 -20.49 -30.43 -3.97
N SER A 208 -19.41 -30.26 -4.72
CA SER A 208 -18.77 -31.30 -5.52
C SER A 208 -17.81 -32.20 -4.72
N GLY A 209 -17.67 -31.95 -3.41
CA GLY A 209 -16.85 -32.76 -2.52
C GLY A 209 -15.39 -32.30 -2.35
N PHE A 210 -15.05 -31.10 -2.83
CA PHE A 210 -13.78 -30.48 -2.44
C PHE A 210 -13.90 -29.97 -1.00
N ASP A 211 -12.85 -30.20 -0.21
CA ASP A 211 -12.88 -29.88 1.21
C ASP A 211 -12.31 -28.48 1.52
N ARG A 212 -11.23 -28.09 0.85
CA ARG A 212 -10.56 -26.80 1.03
C ARG A 212 -10.11 -26.24 -0.32
N TYR A 213 -10.64 -25.08 -0.65
CA TYR A 213 -10.32 -24.35 -1.87
C TYR A 213 -9.68 -23.00 -1.55
N PHE A 214 -8.74 -22.58 -2.37
CA PHE A 214 -8.35 -21.16 -2.45
C PHE A 214 -7.99 -20.76 -3.87
N GLN A 215 -7.95 -19.46 -4.10
CA GLN A 215 -7.48 -18.84 -5.33
C GLN A 215 -6.96 -17.42 -5.05
N ILE A 216 -5.90 -17.00 -5.73
CA ILE A 216 -5.61 -15.56 -5.87
C ILE A 216 -6.47 -15.05 -7.02
N ALA A 217 -7.71 -14.72 -6.69
CA ALA A 217 -8.79 -14.48 -7.64
C ALA A 217 -8.76 -13.06 -8.21
N PRO A 218 -8.71 -12.87 -9.53
CA PRO A 218 -8.98 -11.57 -10.15
C PRO A 218 -10.47 -11.24 -10.00
N CYS A 219 -10.74 -10.05 -9.47
CA CYS A 219 -12.09 -9.54 -9.21
C CYS A 219 -12.29 -8.20 -9.91
N PHE A 220 -13.48 -7.98 -10.44
CA PHE A 220 -13.85 -6.83 -11.25
C PHE A 220 -15.13 -6.20 -10.74
N ARG A 221 -15.12 -4.88 -10.50
CA ARG A 221 -16.32 -4.14 -10.09
C ARG A 221 -16.35 -2.81 -10.82
N ASP A 222 -17.38 -2.57 -11.62
CA ASP A 222 -17.58 -1.32 -12.35
C ASP A 222 -18.20 -0.27 -11.41
N GLU A 223 -17.40 0.19 -10.49
CA GLU A 223 -17.73 1.21 -9.51
C GLU A 223 -16.78 2.40 -9.64
N ASP A 224 -17.16 3.55 -9.10
CA ASP A 224 -16.30 4.72 -9.08
C ASP A 224 -15.00 4.41 -8.34
N ALA A 225 -13.89 4.56 -9.03
CA ALA A 225 -12.58 4.32 -8.47
C ALA A 225 -12.34 5.27 -7.30
N ARG A 226 -12.13 4.68 -6.11
CA ARG A 226 -11.65 5.42 -4.95
C ARG A 226 -10.13 5.29 -4.92
N ALA A 227 -9.44 6.42 -4.96
CA ALA A 227 -7.97 6.48 -5.06
C ALA A 227 -7.24 5.65 -3.99
N ASP A 228 -7.89 5.37 -2.87
CA ASP A 228 -7.34 4.66 -1.71
C ASP A 228 -7.75 3.18 -1.60
N ARG A 229 -8.68 2.67 -2.45
CA ARG A 229 -9.28 1.36 -2.21
C ARG A 229 -9.34 0.42 -3.40
N SER A 230 -10.11 0.73 -4.44
CA SER A 230 -10.36 -0.22 -5.51
C SER A 230 -10.28 0.45 -6.88
N PRO A 231 -9.38 0.01 -7.75
CA PRO A 231 -9.27 0.52 -9.12
C PRO A 231 -10.25 -0.15 -10.10
N GLY A 232 -11.30 -0.83 -9.63
CA GLY A 232 -12.22 -1.59 -10.48
C GLY A 232 -11.73 -3.02 -10.80
N GLU A 233 -10.41 -3.25 -10.85
CA GLU A 233 -9.78 -4.56 -10.92
C GLU A 233 -8.86 -4.75 -9.72
N PHE A 234 -9.03 -5.84 -8.99
CA PHE A 234 -8.20 -6.18 -7.83
C PHE A 234 -8.10 -7.70 -7.66
N TYR A 235 -7.25 -8.14 -6.73
CA TYR A 235 -7.06 -9.55 -6.43
C TYR A 235 -7.43 -9.85 -5.00
N GLN A 236 -8.12 -10.98 -4.80
CA GLN A 236 -8.45 -11.50 -3.47
C GLN A 236 -7.67 -12.79 -3.20
N LEU A 237 -7.19 -12.96 -1.98
CA LEU A 237 -7.01 -14.30 -1.45
C LEU A 237 -8.41 -14.80 -1.10
N ASP A 238 -9.01 -15.55 -2.01
CA ASP A 238 -10.32 -16.14 -1.85
C ASP A 238 -10.21 -17.58 -1.38
N MET A 239 -10.99 -17.98 -0.39
CA MET A 239 -10.95 -19.33 0.14
C MET A 239 -12.34 -19.82 0.55
N GLU A 240 -12.52 -21.15 0.57
CA GLU A 240 -13.73 -21.79 1.04
C GLU A 240 -13.38 -23.11 1.72
N MET A 241 -14.12 -23.47 2.77
CA MET A 241 -13.92 -24.68 3.55
C MET A 241 -15.26 -25.41 3.72
N ALA A 242 -15.29 -26.71 3.46
CA ALA A 242 -16.42 -27.56 3.76
C ALA A 242 -16.45 -27.91 5.26
N PHE A 243 -17.65 -28.14 5.81
CA PHE A 243 -17.90 -28.58 7.19
C PHE A 243 -17.22 -27.70 8.27
N ALA A 244 -16.95 -26.44 7.97
CA ALA A 244 -16.26 -25.50 8.82
C ALA A 244 -17.19 -24.51 9.52
N SER A 245 -16.86 -24.18 10.76
CA SER A 245 -17.46 -23.08 11.51
C SER A 245 -16.74 -21.76 11.22
N GLN A 246 -17.27 -20.67 11.74
CA GLN A 246 -16.61 -19.37 11.68
C GLN A 246 -15.23 -19.38 12.36
N ASP A 247 -15.11 -20.10 13.49
CA ASP A 247 -13.84 -20.19 14.24
C ASP A 247 -12.77 -20.97 13.47
N ASP A 248 -13.15 -21.97 12.68
CA ASP A 248 -12.21 -22.71 11.83
C ASP A 248 -11.62 -21.80 10.74
N VAL A 249 -12.44 -20.92 10.14
CA VAL A 249 -11.99 -19.92 9.16
C VAL A 249 -11.04 -18.92 9.83
N PHE A 250 -11.39 -18.44 11.02
CA PHE A 250 -10.53 -17.52 11.77
C PHE A 250 -9.20 -18.14 12.12
N ALA A 251 -9.17 -19.40 12.54
CA ALA A 251 -7.93 -20.10 12.86
C ALA A 251 -6.97 -20.14 11.66
N VAL A 252 -7.47 -20.45 10.46
CA VAL A 252 -6.65 -20.43 9.24
C VAL A 252 -6.09 -19.04 8.97
N LEU A 253 -6.91 -17.99 9.09
CA LEU A 253 -6.45 -16.60 8.84
C LEU A 253 -5.42 -16.16 9.89
N GLU A 254 -5.61 -16.54 11.14
CA GLU A 254 -4.71 -16.24 12.25
C GLU A 254 -3.36 -16.97 12.15
N ASP A 255 -3.31 -18.12 11.48
CA ASP A 255 -2.06 -18.81 11.18
C ASP A 255 -1.36 -18.27 9.92
N VAL A 256 -2.12 -17.91 8.90
CA VAL A 256 -1.58 -17.50 7.57
C VAL A 256 -1.10 -16.06 7.56
N LEU A 257 -1.88 -15.11 8.09
CA LEU A 257 -1.62 -13.68 7.90
C LEU A 257 -0.46 -13.14 8.75
N PRO A 258 -0.34 -13.39 10.06
CA PRO A 258 0.68 -12.77 10.90
C PRO A 258 2.12 -13.02 10.43
N PRO A 259 2.54 -14.22 10.01
CA PRO A 259 3.88 -14.46 9.50
C PRO A 259 4.19 -13.65 8.22
N ILE A 260 3.19 -13.44 7.37
CA ILE A 260 3.33 -12.67 6.15
C ILE A 260 3.50 -11.19 6.47
N PHE A 261 2.70 -10.64 7.37
CA PHE A 261 2.86 -9.26 7.83
C PHE A 261 4.17 -9.03 8.57
N ALA A 262 4.61 -9.98 9.39
CA ALA A 262 5.89 -9.91 10.07
C ALA A 262 7.08 -9.89 9.10
N LYS A 263 6.99 -10.68 8.01
CA LYS A 263 8.07 -10.79 7.01
C LYS A 263 8.11 -9.63 6.01
N TYR A 264 6.96 -9.14 5.60
CA TYR A 264 6.86 -8.19 4.48
C TYR A 264 6.32 -6.81 4.86
N GLY A 265 5.82 -6.64 6.09
CA GLY A 265 5.30 -5.37 6.59
C GLY A 265 6.39 -4.34 6.83
N LYS A 266 6.01 -3.07 6.89
CA LYS A 266 6.92 -1.95 7.18
C LYS A 266 7.14 -1.73 8.68
N TYR A 267 6.26 -2.26 9.51
CA TYR A 267 6.27 -2.02 10.95
C TYR A 267 6.86 -3.22 11.67
N ASP A 268 7.63 -2.97 12.70
CA ASP A 268 8.26 -4.00 13.53
C ASP A 268 7.25 -4.86 14.31
N ARG A 269 6.01 -4.38 14.42
CA ARG A 269 4.92 -5.09 15.07
C ARG A 269 3.84 -5.44 14.06
N ALA A 270 3.62 -6.73 13.87
CA ALA A 270 2.43 -7.29 13.25
C ALA A 270 1.46 -7.72 14.36
N SER A 271 0.16 -7.68 14.10
CA SER A 271 -0.83 -8.27 14.99
C SER A 271 -0.55 -9.76 15.15
N SER A 272 -0.53 -10.24 16.40
CA SER A 272 -0.39 -11.67 16.72
C SER A 272 -1.77 -12.29 16.88
N ALA A 273 -1.84 -13.59 16.65
CA ALA A 273 -3.03 -14.37 17.00
C ALA A 273 -3.17 -14.55 18.53
N PRO A 274 -4.41 -14.63 19.07
CA PRO A 274 -5.66 -14.44 18.36
C PRO A 274 -5.93 -12.96 18.04
N PHE A 275 -6.55 -12.69 16.89
CA PHE A 275 -6.95 -11.32 16.54
C PHE A 275 -8.07 -10.83 17.46
N MET A 276 -8.05 -9.51 17.74
CA MET A 276 -9.14 -8.88 18.47
C MET A 276 -10.45 -9.02 17.69
N ARG A 277 -11.48 -9.52 18.38
CA ARG A 277 -12.84 -9.67 17.82
C ARG A 277 -13.70 -8.54 18.34
N ILE A 278 -14.15 -7.66 17.45
CA ILE A 278 -15.00 -6.51 17.78
C ILE A 278 -16.38 -6.76 17.19
N PRO A 279 -17.44 -6.91 18.01
CA PRO A 279 -18.79 -6.98 17.50
C PRO A 279 -19.18 -5.73 16.70
N TYR A 280 -20.00 -5.90 15.67
CA TYR A 280 -20.42 -4.78 14.79
C TYR A 280 -20.99 -3.60 15.59
N THR A 281 -21.88 -3.87 16.55
CA THR A 281 -22.48 -2.84 17.38
C THR A 281 -21.41 -2.05 18.14
N GLU A 282 -20.45 -2.74 18.76
CA GLU A 282 -19.33 -2.10 19.47
C GLU A 282 -18.46 -1.29 18.50
N ALA A 283 -18.17 -1.81 17.32
CA ALA A 283 -17.40 -1.11 16.31
C ALA A 283 -18.07 0.23 15.91
N MET A 284 -19.36 0.20 15.68
CA MET A 284 -20.15 1.40 15.32
C MET A 284 -20.29 2.38 16.49
N GLU A 285 -20.55 1.88 17.69
CA GLU A 285 -20.75 2.74 18.87
C GLU A 285 -19.45 3.39 19.34
N LYS A 286 -18.35 2.64 19.35
CA LYS A 286 -17.08 3.07 19.92
C LYS A 286 -16.16 3.78 18.93
N TYR A 287 -16.21 3.39 17.66
CA TYR A 287 -15.31 3.91 16.62
C TYR A 287 -16.04 4.61 15.47
N GLY A 288 -17.36 4.47 15.38
CA GLY A 288 -18.16 5.05 14.28
C GLY A 288 -17.91 4.40 12.90
N SER A 289 -17.27 3.23 12.87
CA SER A 289 -16.85 2.55 11.65
C SER A 289 -16.86 1.04 11.84
N ASP A 290 -17.27 0.31 10.79
CA ASP A 290 -17.13 -1.14 10.69
C ASP A 290 -15.67 -1.60 10.43
N LYS A 291 -14.74 -0.66 10.21
CA LYS A 291 -13.31 -0.87 9.98
C LYS A 291 -12.47 0.08 10.83
N PRO A 292 -12.49 -0.07 12.16
CA PRO A 292 -11.79 0.85 13.05
C PRO A 292 -10.26 0.76 12.86
N ASP A 293 -9.60 1.91 12.83
CA ASP A 293 -8.15 1.97 12.91
C ASP A 293 -7.71 2.02 14.38
N LEU A 294 -7.34 0.86 14.92
CA LEU A 294 -6.95 0.71 16.33
C LEU A 294 -5.59 1.36 16.68
N ARG A 295 -4.90 1.96 15.72
CA ARG A 295 -3.71 2.79 15.98
C ARG A 295 -4.10 4.18 16.49
N ILE A 296 -5.35 4.58 16.27
CA ILE A 296 -5.91 5.86 16.72
C ILE A 296 -6.59 5.61 18.08
N ASP A 297 -6.07 6.23 19.13
CA ASP A 297 -6.57 6.09 20.49
C ASP A 297 -7.71 7.08 20.81
N LEU A 298 -8.57 7.32 19.83
CA LEU A 298 -9.76 8.15 19.98
C LEU A 298 -11.01 7.27 19.89
N THR A 299 -11.78 7.24 20.97
CA THR A 299 -13.03 6.47 21.02
C THR A 299 -14.22 7.36 21.33
N VAL A 300 -15.34 7.02 20.71
CA VAL A 300 -16.64 7.63 21.00
C VAL A 300 -17.16 7.06 22.32
N GLN A 301 -17.54 7.92 23.25
CA GLN A 301 -18.09 7.55 24.56
C GLN A 301 -19.54 7.99 24.66
N ASP A 302 -20.40 7.16 25.22
CA ASP A 302 -21.78 7.54 25.55
C ASP A 302 -21.79 8.32 26.85
N VAL A 303 -22.14 9.58 26.76
CA VAL A 303 -22.22 10.51 27.92
C VAL A 303 -23.66 10.98 28.18
N THR A 304 -24.65 10.30 27.61
CA THR A 304 -26.06 10.63 27.75
C THR A 304 -26.48 10.71 29.21
N GLY A 305 -26.12 9.70 30.01
CA GLY A 305 -26.44 9.69 31.47
C GLY A 305 -25.75 10.78 32.27
N LEU A 306 -24.63 11.29 31.73
CA LEU A 306 -23.80 12.30 32.39
C LEU A 306 -24.22 13.73 32.00
N LEU A 307 -24.43 13.97 30.72
CA LEU A 307 -24.65 15.31 30.18
C LEU A 307 -26.09 15.55 29.70
N GLY A 308 -26.93 14.52 29.55
CA GLY A 308 -28.29 14.67 29.05
C GLY A 308 -29.22 15.47 29.93
N SER A 309 -28.86 15.68 31.24
CA SER A 309 -29.61 16.47 32.20
C SER A 309 -28.83 17.67 32.74
N CYS A 310 -27.78 18.12 32.08
CA CYS A 310 -26.94 19.24 32.52
C CYS A 310 -27.59 20.64 32.32
N GLY A 311 -28.84 20.70 31.86
CA GLY A 311 -29.55 21.95 31.56
C GLY A 311 -29.19 22.63 30.25
N PHE A 312 -28.45 21.91 29.36
CA PHE A 312 -28.19 22.38 28.01
C PHE A 312 -29.25 21.80 27.06
N GLY A 313 -30.17 22.65 26.60
CA GLY A 313 -31.35 22.23 25.83
C GLY A 313 -31.08 21.26 24.67
N PRO A 314 -30.05 21.44 23.86
CA PRO A 314 -29.71 20.49 22.78
C PRO A 314 -29.45 19.05 23.24
N PHE A 315 -29.08 18.83 24.52
CA PHE A 315 -28.81 17.50 25.08
C PHE A 315 -30.02 16.85 25.72
N GLU A 316 -31.03 17.65 26.10
CA GLU A 316 -32.21 17.15 26.80
C GLU A 316 -33.04 16.20 25.93
N GLY A 317 -33.23 14.98 26.39
CA GLY A 317 -33.98 13.93 25.68
C GLY A 317 -33.26 13.31 24.49
N ASN A 318 -32.00 13.68 24.23
CA ASN A 318 -31.18 13.16 23.16
C ASN A 318 -30.05 12.26 23.67
N VAL A 319 -29.59 11.34 22.81
CA VAL A 319 -28.37 10.58 23.03
C VAL A 319 -27.18 11.52 22.84
N VAL A 320 -26.28 11.59 23.80
CA VAL A 320 -25.10 12.47 23.76
C VAL A 320 -23.85 11.61 23.67
N LYS A 321 -23.05 11.80 22.62
CA LYS A 321 -21.78 11.11 22.41
C LYS A 321 -20.62 12.11 22.47
N ALA A 322 -19.50 11.69 23.04
CA ALA A 322 -18.32 12.51 23.18
C ALA A 322 -17.05 11.81 22.71
N VAL A 323 -16.09 12.58 22.23
CA VAL A 323 -14.70 12.15 21.98
C VAL A 323 -13.80 13.00 22.88
N VAL A 324 -12.92 12.34 23.62
CA VAL A 324 -11.96 12.98 24.50
C VAL A 324 -10.60 13.02 23.85
N VAL A 325 -10.00 14.20 23.73
CA VAL A 325 -8.64 14.38 23.21
C VAL A 325 -7.75 14.79 24.38
N SER A 326 -6.86 13.89 24.80
CA SER A 326 -5.91 14.11 25.87
C SER A 326 -4.73 15.00 25.42
N ASP A 327 -4.06 15.67 26.35
CA ASP A 327 -2.88 16.50 26.13
C ASP A 327 -3.05 17.55 25.03
N PHE A 328 -4.22 18.22 25.04
CA PHE A 328 -4.61 19.17 24.01
C PHE A 328 -4.10 20.58 24.31
N HIS A 329 -3.17 21.08 23.50
CA HIS A 329 -2.53 22.41 23.65
C HIS A 329 -2.85 23.41 22.54
N GLU A 330 -3.77 23.06 21.64
CA GLU A 330 -4.09 23.87 20.48
C GLU A 330 -4.91 25.11 20.80
N THR A 331 -4.86 26.09 19.90
CA THR A 331 -5.52 27.38 20.04
C THR A 331 -7.04 27.27 19.85
N ARG A 332 -7.78 28.24 20.38
CA ARG A 332 -9.23 28.36 20.14
C ARG A 332 -9.57 28.40 18.63
N LYS A 333 -8.75 29.07 17.82
CA LYS A 333 -8.95 29.15 16.37
C LYS A 333 -8.88 27.75 15.72
N PHE A 334 -8.00 26.90 16.21
CA PHE A 334 -7.92 25.50 15.76
C PHE A 334 -9.20 24.73 16.11
N ILE A 335 -9.69 24.89 17.35
CA ILE A 335 -10.93 24.26 17.81
C ILE A 335 -12.11 24.72 16.92
N ASP A 336 -12.29 26.03 16.75
CA ASP A 336 -13.42 26.58 15.98
C ASP A 336 -13.39 26.08 14.52
N LYS A 337 -12.19 25.95 13.92
CA LYS A 337 -12.04 25.37 12.58
C LYS A 337 -12.40 23.89 12.57
N THR A 338 -11.89 23.10 13.50
CA THR A 338 -12.19 21.66 13.59
C THR A 338 -13.67 21.41 13.79
N LEU A 339 -14.34 22.22 14.61
CA LEU A 339 -15.79 22.12 14.81
C LEU A 339 -16.57 22.41 13.52
N ALA A 340 -16.15 23.44 12.76
CA ALA A 340 -16.77 23.73 11.48
C ALA A 340 -16.58 22.58 10.46
N ASP A 341 -15.38 22.00 10.42
CA ASP A 341 -15.09 20.84 9.54
C ASP A 341 -15.94 19.61 9.96
N VAL A 342 -16.09 19.36 11.26
CA VAL A 342 -16.95 18.28 11.77
C VAL A 342 -18.42 18.53 11.48
N GLU A 343 -18.93 19.75 11.63
CA GLU A 343 -20.32 20.12 11.32
C GLU A 343 -20.64 19.83 9.84
N VAL A 344 -19.71 20.16 8.94
CA VAL A 344 -19.86 19.87 7.50
C VAL A 344 -19.96 18.37 7.23
N VAL A 345 -19.12 17.57 7.89
CA VAL A 345 -19.07 16.11 7.67
C VAL A 345 -20.22 15.38 8.35
N SER A 346 -20.55 15.73 9.60
CA SER A 346 -21.57 15.07 10.38
C SER A 346 -22.99 15.55 10.09
N GLY A 347 -23.15 16.78 9.58
CA GLY A 347 -24.45 17.44 9.40
C GLY A 347 -25.11 17.87 10.72
N GLY A 348 -24.42 17.70 11.85
CA GLY A 348 -24.88 18.09 13.19
C GLY A 348 -23.92 19.11 13.82
N LYS A 349 -24.46 19.99 14.66
CA LYS A 349 -23.65 21.01 15.35
C LYS A 349 -22.85 20.39 16.50
N PRO A 350 -21.51 20.39 16.45
CA PRO A 350 -20.69 19.91 17.56
C PRO A 350 -20.55 20.97 18.64
N TYR A 351 -20.42 20.52 19.88
CA TYR A 351 -20.17 21.36 21.05
C TYR A 351 -18.89 20.93 21.73
N TRP A 352 -18.28 21.80 22.53
CA TRP A 352 -17.03 21.51 23.19
C TRP A 352 -16.88 22.19 24.54
N PHE A 353 -16.04 21.63 25.39
CA PHE A 353 -15.43 22.25 26.54
C PHE A 353 -14.06 21.64 26.78
N ARG A 354 -13.26 22.26 27.61
CA ARG A 354 -11.96 21.71 28.01
C ARG A 354 -11.73 21.94 29.51
N LEU A 355 -10.89 21.09 30.09
CA LEU A 355 -10.28 21.31 31.38
C LEU A 355 -9.00 22.12 31.17
N ASP A 356 -8.85 23.27 31.84
CA ASP A 356 -7.66 24.11 31.78
C ASP A 356 -6.57 23.68 32.77
N GLU A 357 -5.45 24.38 32.78
CA GLU A 357 -4.31 24.12 33.65
C GLU A 357 -4.63 24.33 35.15
N ASN A 358 -5.64 25.10 35.46
CA ASN A 358 -6.12 25.35 36.84
C ASN A 358 -7.17 24.32 37.27
N GLY A 359 -7.48 23.36 36.38
CA GLY A 359 -8.51 22.37 36.61
C GLY A 359 -9.93 22.91 36.47
N GLU A 360 -10.14 24.03 35.76
CA GLU A 360 -11.47 24.61 35.54
C GLU A 360 -12.03 24.22 34.16
N ILE A 361 -13.35 24.03 34.10
CA ILE A 361 -14.06 23.77 32.84
C ILE A 361 -14.24 25.11 32.11
N VAL A 362 -13.66 25.22 30.91
CA VAL A 362 -13.70 26.44 30.10
C VAL A 362 -14.14 26.17 28.66
N GLY A 363 -14.65 27.20 27.99
CA GLY A 363 -15.03 27.15 26.58
C GLY A 363 -16.50 26.77 26.35
N GLY A 364 -16.94 26.78 25.11
CA GLY A 364 -18.24 26.34 24.60
C GLY A 364 -19.41 26.27 25.58
N ILE A 365 -19.69 25.04 26.02
CA ILE A 365 -20.82 24.76 26.95
C ILE A 365 -20.39 24.69 28.42
N ALA A 366 -19.23 25.22 28.78
CA ALA A 366 -18.64 25.14 30.13
C ALA A 366 -19.62 25.50 31.25
N LYS A 367 -20.44 26.55 31.08
CA LYS A 367 -21.40 26.99 32.10
C LYS A 367 -22.42 25.94 32.52
N PHE A 368 -22.75 24.99 31.61
CA PHE A 368 -23.69 23.90 31.89
C PHE A 368 -22.98 22.68 32.48
N VAL A 369 -21.69 22.51 32.20
CA VAL A 369 -20.87 21.39 32.68
C VAL A 369 -20.26 21.68 34.05
N GLN A 370 -19.97 22.95 34.36
CA GLN A 370 -19.35 23.37 35.64
C GLN A 370 -20.07 22.84 36.90
N PRO A 371 -21.43 22.81 36.96
CA PRO A 371 -22.12 22.28 38.15
C PRO A 371 -21.90 20.79 38.42
N ILE A 372 -21.52 20.04 37.37
CA ILE A 372 -21.29 18.57 37.42
C ILE A 372 -19.84 18.22 37.15
N LYS A 373 -18.91 19.17 37.27
CA LYS A 373 -17.49 19.07 36.93
C LYS A 373 -16.84 17.80 37.50
N GLU A 374 -16.98 17.53 38.79
CA GLU A 374 -16.33 16.39 39.44
C GLU A 374 -16.74 15.05 38.78
N SER A 375 -18.04 14.90 38.54
CA SER A 375 -18.58 13.72 37.88
C SER A 375 -18.06 13.56 36.44
N VAL A 376 -17.98 14.65 35.69
CA VAL A 376 -17.48 14.67 34.32
C VAL A 376 -15.98 14.38 34.28
N VAL A 377 -15.19 15.02 35.13
CA VAL A 377 -13.74 14.79 35.19
C VAL A 377 -13.42 13.33 35.54
N SER A 378 -14.14 12.80 36.55
CA SER A 378 -13.95 11.41 36.97
C SER A 378 -14.39 10.40 35.92
N ALA A 379 -15.59 10.57 35.35
CA ALA A 379 -16.15 9.62 34.38
C ALA A 379 -15.38 9.55 33.04
N LEU A 380 -14.87 10.70 32.60
CA LEU A 380 -14.14 10.81 31.31
C LEU A 380 -12.62 10.77 31.49
N GLY A 381 -12.11 10.64 32.70
CA GLY A 381 -10.68 10.59 32.99
C GLY A 381 -9.93 11.85 32.52
N LEU A 382 -10.59 13.03 32.62
CA LEU A 382 -10.04 14.27 32.10
C LEU A 382 -8.79 14.69 32.89
N LYS A 383 -7.74 14.94 32.12
CA LYS A 383 -6.54 15.65 32.60
C LYS A 383 -6.54 17.01 31.92
N LEU A 384 -5.47 17.47 31.35
CA LEU A 384 -5.49 18.60 30.41
C LEU A 384 -6.12 18.13 29.08
N SER A 385 -7.43 18.30 28.91
CA SER A 385 -8.15 17.60 27.82
C SER A 385 -9.20 18.49 27.17
N LEU A 386 -9.34 18.38 25.85
CA LEU A 386 -10.47 18.90 25.09
C LEU A 386 -11.50 17.80 24.90
N ILE A 387 -12.76 18.13 25.14
CA ILE A 387 -13.90 17.24 24.86
C ILE A 387 -14.66 17.80 23.68
N HIS A 388 -14.85 16.96 22.69
CA HIS A 388 -15.64 17.22 21.53
C HIS A 388 -16.96 16.43 21.63
N ILE A 389 -18.08 17.13 21.64
CA ILE A 389 -19.41 16.52 21.78
C ILE A 389 -20.19 16.80 20.51
N SER A 390 -20.73 15.75 19.91
CA SER A 390 -21.65 15.87 18.78
C SER A 390 -23.04 15.37 19.17
N GLU A 391 -24.08 16.03 18.68
CA GLU A 391 -25.43 15.47 18.68
C GLU A 391 -25.46 14.20 17.82
N PRO A 392 -26.29 13.21 18.19
CA PRO A 392 -26.48 12.03 17.37
C PRO A 392 -27.18 12.44 16.08
N THR A 393 -26.43 12.56 15.02
CA THR A 393 -26.99 12.52 13.69
C THR A 393 -27.72 11.19 13.57
N ARG A 394 -29.01 11.20 13.27
CA ARG A 394 -29.74 10.00 12.85
C ARG A 394 -28.83 9.31 11.83
N LEU A 395 -28.42 8.08 12.12
CA LEU A 395 -27.72 7.21 11.18
C LEU A 395 -28.55 7.21 9.88
N ARG A 396 -28.20 8.08 8.94
CA ARG A 396 -28.71 7.94 7.58
C ARG A 396 -28.11 6.63 7.10
N ARG A 397 -28.99 5.65 6.91
CA ARG A 397 -28.68 4.43 6.18
C ARG A 397 -27.99 4.88 4.89
N ILE A 398 -26.68 4.67 4.80
CA ILE A 398 -25.99 4.68 3.54
C ILE A 398 -26.40 3.35 2.90
N SER A 399 -27.40 3.44 2.01
CA SER A 399 -27.81 2.36 1.12
C SER A 399 -26.75 2.20 0.02
#